data_77c7e9ae41d80642be5225d2c6c0f43f
#
_entry.id   77c7e9ae41d80642be5225d2c6c0f43f
#
_cell.length_a   1.000
_cell.length_b   1.000
_cell.length_c   1.000
_cell.angle_alpha   90.00
_cell.angle_beta   90.00
_cell.angle_gamma   90.00
#
_symmetry.space_group_name_H-M   'P 1'
#
loop_
_entity.id
_entity.type
_entity.pdbx_description
1 polymer ?
#
loop_
_entity_poly.entity_id
_entity_poly.type
_entity_poly.pdbx_seq_one_letter_code
_entity_poly.pdbx_strand_id
1 'polypeptide(L)'
;MDHEILNSYSRLNHLNVSRETFSDFENYISMIIEKNNKINLISEKTASKKAIIERHIIDSAQIIDFIDLKSNTTTDLGSGAGMPGIIVAIILKNMKNNMNVNLYEKSYHKSSFLKEVSEKLKLNTKVFQKNIFEIKDLETGTIMSRAFKPMPVVLDLVYENFFKFKNIIFFMGKSGKNVFENSKKKWVLEYTEKKSLTNEDSFLVNIKKIKKKL
;
A
#
# COMPACT_ATOMS: atom_id res chain seq x y z
N MET A 1 -5.08 18.20 -19.63
CA MET A 1 -5.44 17.43 -18.40
C MET A 1 -6.77 17.96 -17.93
N ASP A 2 -7.72 17.08 -17.70
CA ASP A 2 -9.10 17.42 -17.37
C ASP A 2 -9.14 18.16 -16.01
N HIS A 3 -9.86 19.27 -15.91
CA HIS A 3 -9.92 20.10 -14.68
C HIS A 3 -10.41 19.30 -13.46
N GLU A 4 -11.27 18.31 -13.69
CA GLU A 4 -11.80 17.42 -12.66
C GLU A 4 -10.72 16.47 -12.10
N ILE A 5 -9.79 16.04 -12.96
CA ILE A 5 -8.65 15.19 -12.57
C ILE A 5 -7.63 15.98 -11.74
N LEU A 6 -7.35 17.23 -12.12
CA LEU A 6 -6.48 18.12 -11.34
C LEU A 6 -7.05 18.39 -9.94
N ASN A 7 -8.36 18.57 -9.82
CA ASN A 7 -9.03 18.74 -8.53
C ASN A 7 -8.93 17.49 -7.64
N SER A 8 -8.96 16.29 -8.21
CA SER A 8 -8.78 15.06 -7.44
C SER A 8 -7.40 14.99 -6.78
N TYR A 9 -6.35 15.41 -7.51
CA TYR A 9 -4.98 15.45 -6.99
C TYR A 9 -4.72 16.58 -5.97
N SER A 10 -5.61 17.56 -5.84
CA SER A 10 -5.46 18.63 -4.83
C SER A 10 -5.35 18.09 -3.39
N ARG A 11 -5.93 16.92 -3.13
CA ARG A 11 -5.79 16.20 -1.85
C ARG A 11 -4.37 15.76 -1.54
N LEU A 12 -3.48 15.75 -2.54
CA LEU A 12 -2.06 15.40 -2.41
C LEU A 12 -1.14 16.64 -2.37
N ASN A 13 -1.70 17.86 -2.32
CA ASN A 13 -0.90 19.09 -2.33
C ASN A 13 0.11 19.17 -1.20
N HIS A 14 -0.20 18.58 -0.02
CA HIS A 14 0.72 18.49 1.11
C HIS A 14 1.98 17.67 0.82
N LEU A 15 1.97 16.82 -0.22
CA LEU A 15 3.12 16.01 -0.64
C LEU A 15 4.05 16.74 -1.62
N ASN A 16 3.73 17.98 -2.01
CA ASN A 16 4.47 18.76 -3.02
C ASN A 16 4.80 17.94 -4.28
N VAL A 17 3.79 17.28 -4.83
CA VAL A 17 3.94 16.34 -5.95
C VAL A 17 4.40 17.08 -7.20
N SER A 18 5.53 16.68 -7.78
CA SER A 18 6.09 17.28 -9.00
C SER A 18 5.28 16.90 -10.25
N ARG A 19 5.55 17.60 -11.38
CA ARG A 19 4.96 17.23 -12.68
C ARG A 19 5.36 15.83 -13.13
N GLU A 20 6.60 15.43 -12.84
CA GLU A 20 7.15 14.10 -13.13
C GLU A 20 6.38 13.02 -12.36
N THR A 21 6.04 13.30 -11.11
CA THR A 21 5.25 12.38 -10.28
C THR A 21 3.83 12.20 -10.82
N PHE A 22 3.19 13.29 -11.28
CA PHE A 22 1.91 13.18 -11.97
C PHE A 22 2.03 12.37 -13.25
N SER A 23 3.10 12.55 -14.03
CA SER A 23 3.38 11.74 -15.22
C SER A 23 3.57 10.26 -14.88
N ASP A 24 4.27 9.96 -13.80
CA ASP A 24 4.44 8.58 -13.32
C ASP A 24 3.09 7.96 -12.90
N PHE A 25 2.22 8.70 -12.20
CA PHE A 25 0.87 8.23 -11.88
C PHE A 25 0.03 7.97 -13.14
N GLU A 26 0.05 8.87 -14.11
CA GLU A 26 -0.69 8.73 -15.37
C GLU A 26 -0.19 7.51 -16.17
N ASN A 27 1.12 7.32 -16.25
CA ASN A 27 1.71 6.15 -16.90
C ASN A 27 1.28 4.85 -16.18
N TYR A 28 1.32 4.84 -14.86
CA TYR A 28 0.88 3.69 -14.07
C TYR A 28 -0.60 3.37 -14.28
N ILE A 29 -1.47 4.39 -14.27
CA ILE A 29 -2.91 4.24 -14.53
C ILE A 29 -3.14 3.65 -15.92
N SER A 30 -2.43 4.14 -16.95
CA SER A 30 -2.53 3.63 -18.31
C SER A 30 -2.14 2.15 -18.39
N MET A 31 -1.05 1.77 -17.70
CA MET A 31 -0.61 0.37 -17.62
C MET A 31 -1.63 -0.53 -16.92
N ILE A 32 -2.28 -0.05 -15.84
CA ILE A 32 -3.36 -0.78 -15.17
C ILE A 32 -4.52 -1.00 -16.11
N ILE A 33 -5.02 0.05 -16.78
CA ILE A 33 -6.18 -0.03 -17.68
C ILE A 33 -5.91 -1.02 -18.82
N GLU A 34 -4.75 -0.91 -19.46
CA GLU A 34 -4.34 -1.82 -20.53
C GLU A 34 -4.27 -3.28 -20.06
N LYS A 35 -3.61 -3.51 -18.93
CA LYS A 35 -3.38 -4.86 -18.41
C LYS A 35 -4.64 -5.50 -17.83
N ASN A 36 -5.53 -4.68 -17.26
CA ASN A 36 -6.76 -5.16 -16.61
C ASN A 36 -7.71 -5.87 -17.60
N ASN A 37 -7.60 -5.58 -18.89
CA ASN A 37 -8.32 -6.30 -19.95
C ASN A 37 -7.86 -7.75 -20.13
N LYS A 38 -6.66 -8.10 -19.64
CA LYS A 38 -6.06 -9.43 -19.78
C LYS A 38 -5.98 -10.20 -18.47
N ILE A 39 -5.76 -9.50 -17.38
CA ILE A 39 -5.65 -10.07 -16.03
C ILE A 39 -6.38 -9.18 -15.03
N ASN A 40 -7.13 -9.77 -14.10
CA ASN A 40 -7.84 -9.03 -13.06
C ASN A 40 -6.87 -8.40 -12.04
N LEU A 41 -6.38 -7.19 -12.36
CA LEU A 41 -5.57 -6.38 -11.44
C LEU A 41 -6.44 -5.70 -10.40
N ILE A 42 -7.52 -5.05 -10.86
CA ILE A 42 -8.51 -4.33 -10.05
C ILE A 42 -9.91 -4.70 -10.51
N SER A 43 -10.91 -4.49 -9.66
CA SER A 43 -12.31 -4.78 -10.01
C SER A 43 -12.82 -3.85 -11.12
N GLU A 44 -13.71 -4.32 -11.98
CA GLU A 44 -14.34 -3.53 -13.06
C GLU A 44 -15.01 -2.25 -12.52
N LYS A 45 -15.65 -2.34 -11.35
CA LYS A 45 -16.29 -1.19 -10.69
C LYS A 45 -15.35 -0.03 -10.36
N THR A 46 -14.04 -0.30 -10.32
CA THR A 46 -13.00 0.68 -9.99
C THR A 46 -11.99 0.87 -11.12
N ALA A 47 -12.28 0.35 -12.32
CA ALA A 47 -11.36 0.37 -13.46
C ALA A 47 -11.42 1.67 -14.29
N SER A 48 -12.38 2.57 -14.05
CA SER A 48 -12.35 3.87 -14.72
C SER A 48 -11.19 4.72 -14.19
N LYS A 49 -10.61 5.55 -15.06
CA LYS A 49 -9.49 6.43 -14.70
C LYS A 49 -9.78 7.25 -13.43
N LYS A 50 -10.95 7.86 -13.34
CA LYS A 50 -11.38 8.63 -12.16
C LYS A 50 -11.42 7.75 -10.90
N ALA A 51 -12.01 6.57 -10.99
CA ALA A 51 -12.07 5.65 -9.84
C ALA A 51 -10.69 5.15 -9.43
N ILE A 52 -9.77 4.92 -10.37
CA ILE A 52 -8.38 4.55 -10.06
C ILE A 52 -7.71 5.68 -9.28
N ILE A 53 -7.85 6.94 -9.73
CA ILE A 53 -7.25 8.09 -9.04
C ILE A 53 -7.79 8.20 -7.62
N GLU A 54 -9.11 8.23 -7.45
CA GLU A 54 -9.73 8.50 -6.15
C GLU A 54 -9.57 7.33 -5.17
N ARG A 55 -9.92 6.10 -5.61
CA ARG A 55 -9.97 4.94 -4.73
C ARG A 55 -8.67 4.18 -4.59
N HIS A 56 -7.69 4.45 -5.46
CA HIS A 56 -6.44 3.72 -5.45
C HIS A 56 -5.24 4.64 -5.26
N ILE A 57 -5.05 5.67 -6.10
CA ILE A 57 -3.88 6.55 -5.99
C ILE A 57 -3.94 7.37 -4.70
N ILE A 58 -5.01 8.17 -4.51
CA ILE A 58 -5.15 9.05 -3.34
C ILE A 58 -5.26 8.24 -2.06
N ASP A 59 -6.04 7.15 -2.09
CA ASP A 59 -6.20 6.27 -0.93
C ASP A 59 -4.87 5.63 -0.51
N SER A 60 -4.01 5.26 -1.46
CA SER A 60 -2.69 4.72 -1.15
C SER A 60 -1.69 5.80 -0.72
N ALA A 61 -1.73 6.98 -1.34
CA ALA A 61 -0.79 8.07 -1.06
C ALA A 61 -0.92 8.63 0.37
N GLN A 62 -2.13 8.62 0.94
CA GLN A 62 -2.40 9.19 2.28
C GLN A 62 -1.62 8.54 3.43
N ILE A 63 -0.97 7.37 3.20
CA ILE A 63 -0.19 6.68 4.22
C ILE A 63 1.24 7.17 4.33
N ILE A 64 1.70 8.04 3.44
CA ILE A 64 3.10 8.48 3.40
C ILE A 64 3.56 9.06 4.74
N ASP A 65 2.66 9.75 5.46
CA ASP A 65 2.94 10.32 6.78
C ASP A 65 3.25 9.25 7.86
N PHE A 66 2.87 8.00 7.60
CA PHE A 66 3.13 6.87 8.50
C PHE A 66 4.34 6.03 8.08
N ILE A 67 4.90 6.26 6.89
CA ILE A 67 6.08 5.54 6.43
C ILE A 67 7.30 6.01 7.22
N ASP A 68 8.04 5.07 7.79
CA ASP A 68 9.32 5.38 8.45
C ASP A 68 10.42 5.67 7.41
N LEU A 69 10.49 6.93 6.98
CA LEU A 69 11.41 7.40 5.93
C LEU A 69 12.91 7.25 6.28
N LYS A 70 13.24 6.90 7.53
CA LYS A 70 14.61 6.65 7.97
C LYS A 70 15.04 5.19 7.79
N SER A 71 14.12 4.29 7.53
CA SER A 71 14.40 2.89 7.27
C SER A 71 14.90 2.69 5.84
N ASN A 72 15.69 1.66 5.62
CA ASN A 72 16.20 1.30 4.28
C ASN A 72 15.12 0.61 3.42
N THR A 73 14.10 0.03 4.06
CA THR A 73 13.06 -0.75 3.38
C THR A 73 11.68 -0.49 3.96
N THR A 74 10.66 -0.58 3.11
CA THR A 74 9.25 -0.73 3.48
C THR A 74 8.66 -1.92 2.72
N THR A 75 7.63 -2.57 3.26
CA THR A 75 7.10 -3.84 2.71
C THR A 75 5.60 -3.78 2.50
N ASP A 76 5.15 -4.13 1.31
CA ASP A 76 3.74 -4.26 0.93
C ASP A 76 3.35 -5.75 0.85
N LEU A 77 2.40 -6.15 1.68
CA LEU A 77 1.94 -7.53 1.81
C LEU A 77 0.77 -7.81 0.85
N GLY A 78 0.99 -8.70 -0.11
CA GLY A 78 -0.02 -9.03 -1.11
C GLY A 78 -0.28 -7.86 -2.04
N SER A 79 0.77 -7.33 -2.67
CA SER A 79 0.77 -6.07 -3.42
C SER A 79 -0.26 -5.99 -4.55
N GLY A 80 -0.72 -7.12 -5.09
CA GLY A 80 -1.74 -7.17 -6.12
C GLY A 80 -1.37 -6.38 -7.36
N ALA A 81 -2.14 -5.33 -7.64
CA ALA A 81 -1.83 -4.38 -8.71
C ALA A 81 -0.70 -3.39 -8.34
N GLY A 82 -0.17 -3.43 -7.11
CA GLY A 82 0.86 -2.52 -6.62
C GLY A 82 0.36 -1.40 -5.71
N MET A 83 -0.77 -1.61 -5.05
CA MET A 83 -1.41 -0.61 -4.19
C MET A 83 -1.49 -1.09 -2.75
N PRO A 84 -0.76 -0.46 -1.81
CA PRO A 84 -0.17 0.87 -1.91
C PRO A 84 1.28 0.92 -2.40
N GLY A 85 2.01 -0.19 -2.51
CA GLY A 85 3.46 -0.24 -2.66
C GLY A 85 4.04 0.57 -3.83
N ILE A 86 3.48 0.45 -5.05
CA ILE A 86 3.94 1.22 -6.23
C ILE A 86 3.69 2.72 -6.02
N ILE A 87 2.55 3.10 -5.42
CA ILE A 87 2.24 4.52 -5.16
C ILE A 87 3.24 5.12 -4.19
N VAL A 88 3.56 4.39 -3.11
CA VAL A 88 4.61 4.79 -2.15
C VAL A 88 5.97 4.91 -2.86
N ALA A 89 6.34 3.96 -3.74
CA ALA A 89 7.59 4.01 -4.49
C ALA A 89 7.66 5.23 -5.42
N ILE A 90 6.58 5.61 -6.10
CA ILE A 90 6.51 6.82 -6.92
C ILE A 90 6.72 8.07 -6.06
N ILE A 91 6.06 8.16 -4.91
CA ILE A 91 6.22 9.29 -4.00
C ILE A 91 7.63 9.37 -3.42
N LEU A 92 8.22 8.25 -3.00
CA LEU A 92 9.60 8.18 -2.52
C LEU A 92 10.61 8.65 -3.58
N LYS A 93 10.40 8.27 -4.85
CA LYS A 93 11.19 8.76 -5.99
C LYS A 93 11.11 10.29 -6.10
N ASN A 94 9.90 10.89 -6.00
CA ASN A 94 9.70 12.34 -5.97
C ASN A 94 10.43 13.01 -4.80
N MET A 95 10.42 12.38 -3.63
CA MET A 95 11.10 12.85 -2.44
C MET A 95 12.62 12.64 -2.49
N LYS A 96 13.17 12.02 -3.56
CA LYS A 96 14.57 11.60 -3.68
C LYS A 96 15.02 10.72 -2.51
N ASN A 97 14.12 9.92 -1.97
CA ASN A 97 14.39 8.96 -0.92
C ASN A 97 14.80 7.61 -1.52
N ASN A 98 15.94 7.08 -1.11
CA ASN A 98 16.50 5.83 -1.64
C ASN A 98 15.97 4.55 -0.97
N MET A 99 14.90 4.65 -0.16
CA MET A 99 14.25 3.49 0.45
C MET A 99 13.80 2.50 -0.62
N ASN A 100 14.04 1.22 -0.39
CA ASN A 100 13.55 0.15 -1.23
C ASN A 100 12.14 -0.28 -0.80
N VAL A 101 11.21 -0.40 -1.75
CA VAL A 101 9.85 -0.91 -1.50
C VAL A 101 9.78 -2.38 -1.89
N ASN A 102 9.69 -3.26 -0.91
CA ASN A 102 9.53 -4.70 -1.10
C ASN A 102 8.06 -5.02 -1.39
N LEU A 103 7.79 -5.62 -2.56
CA LEU A 103 6.45 -5.99 -3.03
C LEU A 103 6.31 -7.51 -3.01
N TYR A 104 5.50 -8.05 -2.08
CA TYR A 104 5.23 -9.48 -2.00
C TYR A 104 3.91 -9.82 -2.69
N GLU A 105 3.99 -10.58 -3.77
CA GLU A 105 2.82 -11.03 -4.55
C GLU A 105 3.05 -12.46 -5.07
N LYS A 106 2.17 -13.40 -4.69
CA LYS A 106 2.32 -14.81 -5.07
C LYS A 106 1.93 -15.11 -6.53
N SER A 107 1.01 -14.32 -7.10
CA SER A 107 0.54 -14.50 -8.47
C SER A 107 1.62 -14.14 -9.47
N TYR A 108 1.95 -15.08 -10.37
CA TYR A 108 2.90 -14.86 -11.47
C TYR A 108 2.52 -13.64 -12.32
N HIS A 109 1.26 -13.58 -12.77
CA HIS A 109 0.82 -12.49 -13.66
C HIS A 109 0.88 -11.12 -12.99
N LYS A 110 0.49 -11.03 -11.72
CA LYS A 110 0.55 -9.77 -10.96
C LYS A 110 1.98 -9.38 -10.63
N SER A 111 2.83 -10.32 -10.21
CA SER A 111 4.25 -10.03 -9.95
C SER A 111 5.00 -9.62 -11.21
N SER A 112 4.68 -10.20 -12.38
CA SER A 112 5.24 -9.78 -13.67
C SER A 112 4.81 -8.36 -14.02
N PHE A 113 3.54 -8.00 -13.80
CA PHE A 113 3.07 -6.63 -13.96
C PHE A 113 3.80 -5.64 -13.04
N LEU A 114 4.00 -5.99 -11.76
CA LEU A 114 4.73 -5.15 -10.82
C LEU A 114 6.18 -4.90 -11.26
N LYS A 115 6.86 -5.92 -11.81
CA LYS A 115 8.22 -5.77 -12.38
C LYS A 115 8.21 -4.83 -13.58
N GLU A 116 7.26 -5.01 -14.51
CA GLU A 116 7.10 -4.15 -15.69
C GLU A 116 6.90 -2.69 -15.32
N VAL A 117 6.01 -2.40 -14.33
CA VAL A 117 5.79 -1.05 -13.80
C VAL A 117 7.07 -0.49 -13.17
N SER A 118 7.72 -1.28 -12.34
CA SER A 118 8.94 -0.88 -11.61
C SER A 118 10.06 -0.46 -12.57
N GLU A 119 10.27 -1.22 -13.62
CA GLU A 119 11.27 -0.95 -14.66
C GLU A 119 10.90 0.29 -15.47
N LYS A 120 9.66 0.34 -15.98
CA LYS A 120 9.20 1.46 -16.82
C LYS A 120 9.26 2.80 -16.11
N LEU A 121 8.90 2.82 -14.83
CA LEU A 121 8.89 4.06 -14.01
C LEU A 121 10.21 4.27 -13.24
N LYS A 122 11.19 3.38 -13.38
CA LYS A 122 12.50 3.43 -12.70
C LYS A 122 12.33 3.60 -11.19
N LEU A 123 11.51 2.73 -10.58
CA LEU A 123 11.22 2.75 -9.15
C LEU A 123 12.23 1.92 -8.36
N ASN A 124 12.56 2.36 -7.15
CA ASN A 124 13.38 1.57 -6.23
C ASN A 124 12.52 0.52 -5.50
N THR A 125 12.20 -0.55 -6.21
CA THR A 125 11.35 -1.63 -5.72
C THR A 125 12.01 -2.98 -5.88
N LYS A 126 11.63 -3.94 -5.05
CA LYS A 126 11.99 -5.35 -5.19
C LYS A 126 10.75 -6.22 -5.16
N VAL A 127 10.45 -6.88 -6.27
CA VAL A 127 9.27 -7.74 -6.41
C VAL A 127 9.62 -9.17 -6.06
N PHE A 128 8.95 -9.71 -5.04
CA PHE A 128 9.07 -11.08 -4.59
C PHE A 128 7.83 -11.88 -5.03
N GLN A 129 7.99 -12.75 -6.02
CA GLN A 129 6.97 -13.71 -6.40
C GLN A 129 6.99 -14.89 -5.43
N LYS A 130 6.52 -14.66 -4.21
CA LYS A 130 6.55 -15.64 -3.12
C LYS A 130 5.29 -15.54 -2.25
N ASN A 131 4.96 -16.64 -1.59
CA ASN A 131 3.99 -16.63 -0.52
C ASN A 131 4.67 -16.11 0.75
N ILE A 132 4.27 -14.94 1.22
CA ILE A 132 4.88 -14.27 2.39
C ILE A 132 4.77 -15.10 3.69
N PHE A 133 3.76 -15.98 3.80
CA PHE A 133 3.59 -16.84 4.96
C PHE A 133 4.71 -17.90 5.12
N GLU A 134 5.44 -18.18 4.05
CA GLU A 134 6.52 -19.18 4.01
C GLU A 134 7.90 -18.56 4.28
N ILE A 135 7.98 -17.23 4.48
CA ILE A 135 9.23 -16.51 4.64
C ILE A 135 9.38 -16.10 6.10
N LYS A 136 10.51 -16.43 6.70
CA LYS A 136 10.84 -16.09 8.09
C LYS A 136 11.95 -15.06 8.16
N ASP A 137 12.19 -14.55 9.35
CA ASP A 137 13.30 -13.64 9.68
C ASP A 137 13.30 -12.36 8.82
N LEU A 138 12.10 -11.79 8.59
CA LEU A 138 11.92 -10.59 7.84
C LEU A 138 12.22 -9.35 8.69
N GLU A 139 12.87 -8.36 8.04
CA GLU A 139 13.12 -7.04 8.62
C GLU A 139 12.61 -5.95 7.66
N THR A 140 11.96 -4.92 8.22
CA THR A 140 11.52 -3.76 7.45
C THR A 140 11.23 -2.58 8.37
N GLY A 141 11.13 -1.37 7.83
CA GLY A 141 10.62 -0.22 8.58
C GLY A 141 9.11 -0.32 8.73
N THR A 142 8.40 0.02 7.68
CA THR A 142 6.93 -0.01 7.66
C THR A 142 6.41 -1.23 6.91
N ILE A 143 5.37 -1.85 7.45
CA ILE A 143 4.60 -2.90 6.80
C ILE A 143 3.27 -2.29 6.35
N MET A 144 2.91 -2.47 5.08
CA MET A 144 1.64 -2.04 4.51
C MET A 144 0.77 -3.25 4.20
N SER A 145 -0.52 -3.18 4.54
CA SER A 145 -1.50 -4.23 4.23
C SER A 145 -2.82 -3.61 3.79
N ARG A 146 -3.16 -3.78 2.52
CA ARG A 146 -4.41 -3.32 1.92
C ARG A 146 -5.10 -4.46 1.18
N ALA A 147 -6.32 -4.80 1.60
CA ALA A 147 -7.14 -5.85 0.98
C ALA A 147 -6.41 -7.21 0.77
N PHE A 148 -5.41 -7.51 1.60
CA PHE A 148 -4.60 -8.72 1.51
C PHE A 148 -5.25 -9.88 2.27
N LYS A 149 -5.32 -9.77 3.59
CA LYS A 149 -5.92 -10.74 4.52
C LYS A 149 -6.61 -10.00 5.66
N PRO A 150 -7.55 -10.64 6.37
CA PRO A 150 -8.11 -10.06 7.59
C PRO A 150 -7.01 -9.67 8.59
N MET A 151 -7.20 -8.56 9.28
CA MET A 151 -6.22 -8.00 10.22
C MET A 151 -5.67 -9.03 11.23
N PRO A 152 -6.47 -9.89 11.88
CA PRO A 152 -5.93 -10.91 12.79
C PRO A 152 -4.90 -11.82 12.14
N VAL A 153 -5.14 -12.23 10.90
CA VAL A 153 -4.22 -13.09 10.13
C VAL A 153 -2.92 -12.37 9.81
N VAL A 154 -3.00 -11.08 9.49
CA VAL A 154 -1.79 -10.26 9.22
C VAL A 154 -1.01 -10.03 10.51
N LEU A 155 -1.68 -9.82 11.65
CA LEU A 155 -1.02 -9.67 12.95
C LEU A 155 -0.28 -10.96 13.36
N ASP A 156 -0.90 -12.12 13.18
CA ASP A 156 -0.24 -13.42 13.42
C ASP A 156 0.97 -13.59 12.47
N LEU A 157 0.82 -13.29 11.17
CA LEU A 157 1.91 -13.34 10.20
C LEU A 157 3.09 -12.45 10.60
N VAL A 158 2.81 -11.19 10.97
CA VAL A 158 3.87 -10.26 11.36
C VAL A 158 4.57 -10.71 12.64
N TYR A 159 3.81 -11.16 13.62
CA TYR A 159 4.36 -11.66 14.88
C TYR A 159 5.29 -12.87 14.71
N GLU A 160 4.96 -13.76 13.76
CA GLU A 160 5.69 -15.01 13.54
C GLU A 160 6.84 -14.89 12.53
N ASN A 161 6.77 -13.94 11.60
CA ASN A 161 7.66 -13.90 10.44
C ASN A 161 8.58 -12.67 10.39
N PHE A 162 8.24 -11.59 11.13
CA PHE A 162 9.07 -10.38 11.17
C PHE A 162 9.74 -10.25 12.54
N PHE A 163 11.07 -10.35 12.57
CA PHE A 163 11.81 -10.15 13.82
C PHE A 163 12.01 -8.66 14.14
N LYS A 164 11.89 -7.79 13.12
CA LYS A 164 12.05 -6.33 13.30
C LYS A 164 11.20 -5.53 12.33
N PHE A 165 10.41 -4.61 12.88
CA PHE A 165 9.65 -3.60 12.13
C PHE A 165 9.40 -2.37 13.03
N LYS A 166 9.04 -1.24 12.43
CA LYS A 166 8.68 0.01 13.15
C LYS A 166 7.18 0.16 13.31
N ASN A 167 6.43 -0.12 12.26
CA ASN A 167 4.97 -0.02 12.30
C ASN A 167 4.31 -0.86 11.20
N ILE A 168 3.00 -1.08 11.39
CA ILE A 168 2.12 -1.76 10.42
C ILE A 168 0.97 -0.83 10.11
N ILE A 169 0.66 -0.63 8.83
CA ILE A 169 -0.44 0.19 8.35
C ILE A 169 -1.52 -0.69 7.74
N PHE A 170 -2.74 -0.58 8.27
CA PHE A 170 -3.93 -1.23 7.74
C PHE A 170 -4.89 -0.21 7.13
N PHE A 171 -5.47 -0.56 6.00
CA PHE A 171 -6.60 0.13 5.39
C PHE A 171 -7.89 -0.59 5.81
N MET A 172 -8.73 0.09 6.54
CA MET A 172 -9.94 -0.47 7.13
C MET A 172 -11.18 0.21 6.52
N GLY A 173 -12.09 -0.58 5.96
CA GLY A 173 -13.38 -0.11 5.47
C GLY A 173 -14.46 -0.18 6.56
N LYS A 174 -15.73 -0.01 6.19
CA LYS A 174 -16.91 0.04 7.07
C LYS A 174 -16.98 -1.11 8.09
N SER A 175 -16.76 -2.34 7.66
CA SER A 175 -16.73 -3.52 8.56
C SER A 175 -15.43 -3.63 9.37
N GLY A 176 -14.43 -2.83 9.03
CA GLY A 176 -13.09 -2.91 9.62
C GLY A 176 -13.06 -2.58 11.11
N LYS A 177 -13.97 -1.71 11.58
CA LYS A 177 -14.03 -1.35 13.00
C LYS A 177 -14.29 -2.57 13.89
N ASN A 178 -15.24 -3.41 13.53
CA ASN A 178 -15.53 -4.65 14.26
C ASN A 178 -14.35 -5.63 14.23
N VAL A 179 -13.67 -5.75 13.08
CA VAL A 179 -12.48 -6.59 12.94
C VAL A 179 -11.35 -6.08 13.82
N PHE A 180 -11.15 -4.76 13.86
CA PHE A 180 -10.13 -4.12 14.69
C PHE A 180 -10.41 -4.31 16.19
N GLU A 181 -11.65 -4.06 16.65
CA GLU A 181 -12.04 -4.28 18.05
C GLU A 181 -11.88 -5.75 18.46
N ASN A 182 -12.26 -6.69 17.59
CA ASN A 182 -12.04 -8.11 17.84
C ASN A 182 -10.55 -8.49 17.89
N SER A 183 -9.71 -7.85 17.11
CA SER A 183 -8.26 -8.07 17.16
C SER A 183 -7.66 -7.68 18.52
N LYS A 184 -8.19 -6.63 19.16
CA LYS A 184 -7.76 -6.19 20.49
C LYS A 184 -8.10 -7.19 21.62
N LYS A 185 -8.96 -8.18 21.36
CA LYS A 185 -9.21 -9.27 22.33
C LYS A 185 -7.99 -10.19 22.46
N LYS A 186 -7.30 -10.47 21.35
CA LYS A 186 -6.12 -11.34 21.28
C LYS A 186 -4.80 -10.58 21.41
N TRP A 187 -4.78 -9.31 21.04
CA TRP A 187 -3.58 -8.50 20.96
C TRP A 187 -3.62 -7.26 21.83
N VAL A 188 -2.50 -6.91 22.46
CA VAL A 188 -2.22 -5.57 22.97
C VAL A 188 -1.56 -4.78 21.87
N LEU A 189 -2.18 -3.67 21.45
CA LEU A 189 -1.76 -2.87 20.32
C LEU A 189 -1.47 -1.43 20.78
N GLU A 190 -0.28 -0.92 20.42
CA GLU A 190 0.02 0.52 20.46
C GLU A 190 -0.24 1.08 19.08
N TYR A 191 -1.22 1.96 18.92
CA TYR A 191 -1.69 2.38 17.61
C TYR A 191 -2.18 3.82 17.56
N THR A 192 -2.30 4.35 16.35
CA THR A 192 -3.02 5.58 16.00
C THR A 192 -4.02 5.31 14.89
N GLU A 193 -5.12 6.04 14.86
CA GLU A 193 -6.13 6.00 13.80
C GLU A 193 -6.17 7.33 13.04
N LYS A 194 -6.43 7.27 11.72
CA LYS A 194 -6.65 8.44 10.86
C LYS A 194 -7.85 8.15 9.95
N LYS A 195 -8.80 9.08 9.84
CA LYS A 195 -9.90 8.95 8.87
C LYS A 195 -9.32 8.93 7.45
N SER A 196 -9.93 8.13 6.57
CA SER A 196 -9.55 8.09 5.16
C SER A 196 -9.90 9.41 4.47
N LEU A 197 -9.03 9.87 3.56
CA LEU A 197 -9.28 11.02 2.71
C LEU A 197 -10.29 10.74 1.58
N THR A 198 -10.56 9.46 1.31
CA THR A 198 -11.31 9.02 0.11
C THR A 198 -12.68 8.48 0.42
N ASN A 199 -12.95 8.10 1.67
CA ASN A 199 -14.22 7.51 2.08
C ASN A 199 -14.47 7.72 3.57
N GLU A 200 -15.61 8.30 3.93
CA GLU A 200 -15.99 8.63 5.32
C GLU A 200 -16.15 7.40 6.23
N ASP A 201 -16.55 6.25 5.65
CA ASP A 201 -16.70 4.98 6.35
C ASP A 201 -15.38 4.20 6.50
N SER A 202 -14.27 4.77 6.01
CA SER A 202 -12.96 4.12 6.00
C SER A 202 -11.95 4.86 6.87
N PHE A 203 -10.99 4.13 7.41
CA PHE A 203 -9.93 4.68 8.24
C PHE A 203 -8.63 3.87 8.09
N LEU A 204 -7.54 4.48 8.49
CA LEU A 204 -6.22 3.86 8.58
C LEU A 204 -5.93 3.53 10.04
N VAL A 205 -5.33 2.38 10.29
CA VAL A 205 -4.77 2.01 11.60
C VAL A 205 -3.27 1.83 11.44
N ASN A 206 -2.50 2.65 12.16
CA ASN A 206 -1.06 2.56 12.21
C ASN A 206 -0.64 1.97 13.57
N ILE A 207 -0.15 0.74 13.58
CA ILE A 207 0.22 -0.01 14.78
C ILE A 207 1.74 0.02 14.93
N LYS A 208 2.23 0.52 16.07
CA LYS A 208 3.66 0.62 16.39
C LYS A 208 4.20 -0.59 17.14
N LYS A 209 3.36 -1.23 17.97
CA LYS A 209 3.73 -2.43 18.71
C LYS A 209 2.59 -3.43 18.76
N ILE A 210 2.94 -4.68 18.68
CA ILE A 210 2.04 -5.81 18.88
C ILE A 210 2.59 -6.72 19.99
N LYS A 211 1.70 -7.15 20.88
CA LYS A 211 2.01 -8.14 21.90
C LYS A 211 0.81 -9.10 22.02
N LYS A 212 1.05 -10.39 21.95
CA LYS A 212 0.01 -11.41 22.14
C LYS A 212 -0.43 -11.39 23.59
N LYS A 213 -1.73 -11.41 23.86
CA LYS A 213 -2.26 -11.62 25.20
C LYS A 213 -2.05 -13.06 25.60
N LEU A 214 -1.66 -13.27 26.84
CA LEU A 214 -1.57 -14.59 27.46
C LEU A 214 -2.95 -15.18 27.71
#